data_4f152d2b21f34f1eea80780c901b414a
#
_entry.id   4f152d2b21f34f1eea80780c901b414a
#
_cell.length_a   1.000
_cell.length_b   1.000
_cell.length_c   1.000
_cell.angle_alpha   90.00
_cell.angle_beta   90.00
_cell.angle_gamma   90.00
#
_symmetry.space_group_name_H-M   'P 1'
#
loop_
_entity.id
_entity.type
_entity.pdbx_description
1 polymer ?
#
loop_
_entity_poly.entity_id
_entity_poly.type
_entity_poly.pdbx_seq_one_letter_code
_entity_poly.pdbx_strand_id
1 'polypeptide(L)'
;MSDRYGKEILYCEVCGEPLEKMIPGGPVLGMDRFPVRCLCQRTKYEKEERERKAREYAEIVSRNRMICFKDKTMYDWNFDHDDGTVSLMKLARKYVDSFPEMIHKSAGLLLWGDVGTGKTYMAACIANALIEQEYTVKMTNFATIINDLFASEDKNEYIECLMRCSLLIIDDLGAERSTEYAVENVFNVIDRRYRTGKPLIITTNLHIDTMRNETSIDKKRIYDRVFEMCAPVQMKGVSKRKASADSKIKLLRELNNRED
;
A
#
# COMPACT_ATOMS: atom_id res chain seq x y z
N MET A 1 27.70 -48.20 13.27
CA MET A 1 26.79 -49.17 13.92
C MET A 1 25.96 -49.82 12.85
N SER A 2 26.15 -51.09 12.58
CA SER A 2 25.33 -51.86 11.67
C SER A 2 23.99 -52.21 12.34
N ASP A 3 22.93 -52.28 11.53
CA ASP A 3 21.61 -52.68 11.97
C ASP A 3 21.49 -54.21 12.24
N ARG A 4 20.34 -54.67 12.74
CA ARG A 4 20.07 -56.09 13.01
C ARG A 4 20.16 -56.97 11.76
N TYR A 5 20.25 -56.39 10.58
CA TYR A 5 20.32 -57.08 9.24
C TYR A 5 21.66 -56.85 8.54
N GLY A 6 22.69 -56.28 9.24
CA GLY A 6 24.04 -56.10 8.70
C GLY A 6 24.21 -54.99 7.64
N LYS A 7 23.23 -54.15 7.43
CA LYS A 7 23.34 -53.02 6.50
C LYS A 7 23.83 -51.77 7.25
N GLU A 8 24.86 -51.14 6.74
CA GLU A 8 25.39 -49.88 7.30
C GLU A 8 24.41 -48.72 7.04
N ILE A 9 24.29 -47.82 8.08
CA ILE A 9 23.57 -46.58 7.94
C ILE A 9 24.35 -45.65 7.00
N LEU A 10 23.66 -45.01 6.06
CA LEU A 10 24.27 -44.04 5.15
C LEU A 10 24.57 -42.74 5.87
N TYR A 11 25.79 -42.23 5.71
CA TYR A 11 26.25 -40.98 6.27
C TYR A 11 26.56 -39.95 5.17
N CYS A 12 26.40 -38.67 5.47
CA CYS A 12 26.74 -37.59 4.56
C CYS A 12 28.27 -37.44 4.46
N GLU A 13 28.81 -37.52 3.26
CA GLU A 13 30.26 -37.34 3.02
C GLU A 13 30.79 -35.95 3.39
N VAL A 14 29.92 -34.94 3.43
CA VAL A 14 30.31 -33.52 3.72
C VAL A 14 30.31 -33.23 5.22
N CYS A 15 29.27 -33.63 5.96
CA CYS A 15 29.09 -33.27 7.37
C CYS A 15 29.12 -34.46 8.34
N GLY A 16 29.22 -35.69 7.83
CA GLY A 16 29.30 -36.88 8.69
C GLY A 16 28.00 -37.26 9.40
N GLU A 17 26.91 -36.52 9.22
CA GLU A 17 25.63 -36.87 9.84
C GLU A 17 24.91 -38.01 9.09
N PRO A 18 24.10 -38.81 9.79
CA PRO A 18 23.35 -39.91 9.15
C PRO A 18 22.30 -39.36 8.19
N LEU A 19 22.17 -40.01 7.04
CA LEU A 19 21.15 -39.75 6.01
C LEU A 19 19.89 -40.59 6.19
N GLU A 20 19.91 -41.53 7.15
CA GLU A 20 18.82 -42.42 7.47
C GLU A 20 18.66 -42.56 8.99
N LYS A 21 17.43 -42.78 9.45
CA LYS A 21 17.12 -43.13 10.84
C LYS A 21 16.24 -44.37 10.90
N MET A 22 16.48 -45.20 11.93
CA MET A 22 15.63 -46.35 12.22
C MET A 22 14.23 -45.92 12.64
N ILE A 23 13.22 -46.69 12.20
CA ILE A 23 11.83 -46.45 12.60
C ILE A 23 11.66 -46.90 14.06
N PRO A 24 11.27 -46.01 14.99
CA PRO A 24 10.99 -46.39 16.38
C PRO A 24 9.85 -47.42 16.42
N GLY A 25 10.07 -48.54 17.14
CA GLY A 25 9.05 -49.60 17.27
C GLY A 25 9.15 -50.74 16.26
N GLY A 26 10.05 -50.67 15.28
CA GLY A 26 10.32 -51.71 14.29
C GLY A 26 9.81 -51.41 12.87
N PRO A 27 9.94 -52.37 11.93
CA PRO A 27 9.63 -52.17 10.54
C PRO A 27 8.14 -51.81 10.31
N VAL A 28 7.89 -50.80 9.43
CA VAL A 28 6.54 -50.43 8.98
C VAL A 28 6.50 -50.62 7.46
N LEU A 29 5.53 -51.37 6.96
CA LEU A 29 5.39 -51.72 5.52
C LEU A 29 6.68 -52.28 4.90
N GLY A 30 7.44 -53.09 5.67
CA GLY A 30 8.69 -53.69 5.19
C GLY A 30 9.90 -52.76 5.16
N MET A 31 9.78 -51.53 5.60
CA MET A 31 10.87 -50.57 5.78
C MET A 31 11.25 -50.47 7.25
N ASP A 32 12.52 -50.62 7.56
CA ASP A 32 13.12 -50.53 8.90
C ASP A 32 13.72 -49.15 9.20
N ARG A 33 13.85 -48.32 8.17
CA ARG A 33 14.47 -47.00 8.25
C ARG A 33 13.78 -46.01 7.32
N PHE A 34 13.97 -44.74 7.57
CA PHE A 34 13.51 -43.64 6.71
C PHE A 34 14.63 -42.62 6.46
N PRO A 35 14.64 -41.97 5.27
CA PRO A 35 15.64 -41.00 4.92
C PRO A 35 15.47 -39.71 5.78
N VAL A 36 16.59 -39.13 6.19
CA VAL A 36 16.63 -37.83 6.91
C VAL A 36 17.63 -36.91 6.23
N ARG A 37 17.34 -35.64 6.28
CA ARG A 37 18.29 -34.64 5.79
C ARG A 37 19.36 -34.40 6.84
N CYS A 38 20.63 -34.49 6.46
CA CYS A 38 21.75 -34.08 7.28
C CYS A 38 21.79 -32.56 7.49
N LEU A 39 22.65 -32.08 8.38
CA LEU A 39 22.77 -30.64 8.70
C LEU A 39 23.00 -29.80 7.42
N CYS A 40 23.96 -30.17 6.59
CA CYS A 40 24.29 -29.40 5.38
C CYS A 40 23.12 -29.37 4.37
N GLN A 41 22.37 -30.47 4.23
CA GLN A 41 21.16 -30.49 3.38
C GLN A 41 20.02 -29.66 3.98
N ARG A 42 19.84 -29.68 5.32
CA ARG A 42 18.85 -28.82 6.02
C ARG A 42 19.19 -27.35 5.84
N THR A 43 20.44 -26.97 6.10
CA THR A 43 20.90 -25.58 5.95
C THR A 43 20.74 -25.09 4.51
N LYS A 44 21.10 -25.92 3.52
CA LYS A 44 20.90 -25.58 2.10
C LYS A 44 19.42 -25.39 1.76
N TYR A 45 18.56 -26.31 2.20
CA TYR A 45 17.12 -26.25 1.97
C TYR A 45 16.50 -25.01 2.65
N GLU A 46 16.85 -24.70 3.89
CA GLU A 46 16.37 -23.52 4.60
C GLU A 46 16.80 -22.22 3.93
N LYS A 47 18.02 -22.18 3.37
CA LYS A 47 18.49 -21.03 2.60
C LYS A 47 17.69 -20.86 1.30
N GLU A 48 17.54 -21.93 0.52
CA GLU A 48 16.78 -21.93 -0.73
C GLU A 48 15.31 -21.55 -0.50
N GLU A 49 14.70 -22.07 0.57
CA GLU A 49 13.33 -21.76 0.97
C GLU A 49 13.17 -20.28 1.37
N ARG A 50 14.15 -19.72 2.09
CA ARG A 50 14.16 -18.31 2.46
C ARG A 50 14.31 -17.40 1.24
N GLU A 51 15.22 -17.75 0.33
CA GLU A 51 15.41 -17.01 -0.93
C GLU A 51 14.17 -17.07 -1.83
N ARG A 52 13.50 -18.24 -1.89
CA ARG A 52 12.25 -18.40 -2.62
C ARG A 52 11.15 -17.51 -2.07
N LYS A 53 10.93 -17.56 -0.75
CA LYS A 53 9.92 -16.71 -0.08
C LYS A 53 10.21 -15.23 -0.24
N ALA A 54 11.49 -14.82 -0.17
CA ALA A 54 11.87 -13.43 -0.38
C ALA A 54 11.58 -12.96 -1.82
N ARG A 55 11.80 -13.82 -2.83
CA ARG A 55 11.45 -13.51 -4.22
C ARG A 55 9.94 -13.41 -4.42
N GLU A 56 9.18 -14.38 -3.93
CA GLU A 56 7.71 -14.37 -4.00
C GLU A 56 7.13 -13.10 -3.36
N TYR A 57 7.62 -12.73 -2.18
CA TYR A 57 7.22 -11.48 -1.50
C TYR A 57 7.56 -10.24 -2.34
N ALA A 58 8.79 -10.14 -2.87
CA ALA A 58 9.20 -8.99 -3.69
C ALA A 58 8.35 -8.86 -4.96
N GLU A 59 7.96 -9.98 -5.58
CA GLU A 59 7.08 -10.00 -6.76
C GLU A 59 5.67 -9.51 -6.40
N ILE A 60 5.10 -9.95 -5.26
CA ILE A 60 3.79 -9.49 -4.77
C ILE A 60 3.81 -7.98 -4.52
N VAL A 61 4.81 -7.49 -3.78
CA VAL A 61 4.95 -6.05 -3.48
C VAL A 61 5.10 -5.23 -4.76
N SER A 62 5.96 -5.66 -5.69
CA SER A 62 6.18 -4.97 -6.96
C SER A 62 4.89 -4.90 -7.79
N ARG A 63 4.18 -6.01 -7.92
CA ARG A 63 2.88 -6.06 -8.62
C ARG A 63 1.85 -5.15 -7.97
N ASN A 64 1.73 -5.18 -6.64
CA ASN A 64 0.76 -4.35 -5.92
C ASN A 64 1.09 -2.86 -6.04
N ARG A 65 2.37 -2.47 -6.08
CA ARG A 65 2.78 -1.07 -6.37
C ARG A 65 2.37 -0.64 -7.78
N MET A 66 2.58 -1.47 -8.79
CA MET A 66 2.15 -1.16 -10.16
C MET A 66 0.63 -1.00 -10.29
N ILE A 67 -0.14 -1.79 -9.56
CA ILE A 67 -1.60 -1.68 -9.53
C ILE A 67 -2.03 -0.42 -8.76
N CYS A 68 -1.36 -0.12 -7.66
CA CYS A 68 -1.69 1.01 -6.78
C CYS A 68 -1.47 2.35 -7.48
N PHE A 69 -0.27 2.58 -8.01
CA PHE A 69 0.14 3.87 -8.51
C PHE A 69 0.26 3.90 -10.03
N LYS A 70 -0.31 4.92 -10.68
CA LYS A 70 -0.01 5.25 -12.07
C LYS A 70 1.34 5.97 -12.23
N ASP A 71 1.75 6.75 -11.20
CA ASP A 71 3.02 7.47 -11.17
C ASP A 71 4.08 6.67 -10.41
N LYS A 72 5.13 6.25 -11.13
CA LYS A 72 6.23 5.47 -10.57
C LYS A 72 7.07 6.25 -9.55
N THR A 73 7.04 7.58 -9.55
CA THR A 73 7.75 8.39 -8.56
C THR A 73 7.23 8.16 -7.14
N MET A 74 5.97 7.72 -7.00
CA MET A 74 5.37 7.41 -5.71
C MET A 74 5.82 6.07 -5.12
N TYR A 75 6.53 5.22 -5.87
CA TYR A 75 7.00 3.91 -5.40
C TYR A 75 8.01 4.04 -4.25
N ASP A 76 8.77 5.12 -4.22
CA ASP A 76 9.81 5.40 -3.22
C ASP A 76 9.32 6.30 -2.08
N TRP A 77 8.04 6.72 -2.11
CA TRP A 77 7.46 7.53 -1.05
C TRP A 77 7.12 6.64 0.15
N ASN A 78 8.00 6.62 1.12
CA ASN A 78 7.89 5.81 2.32
C ASN A 78 8.17 6.64 3.57
N PHE A 79 7.96 6.04 4.72
CA PHE A 79 8.17 6.69 5.99
C PHE A 79 9.65 6.90 6.34
N ASP A 80 10.59 6.19 5.73
CA ASP A 80 12.02 6.30 6.03
C ASP A 80 12.64 7.56 5.40
N HIS A 81 12.00 8.08 4.34
CA HIS A 81 12.35 9.34 3.72
C HIS A 81 11.62 10.55 4.33
N ASP A 82 10.92 10.36 5.46
CA ASP A 82 10.29 11.46 6.19
C ASP A 82 11.36 12.31 6.87
N ASP A 83 11.52 13.56 6.40
CA ASP A 83 12.44 14.55 6.95
C ASP A 83 11.89 15.27 8.20
N GLY A 84 10.76 14.82 8.73
CA GLY A 84 10.07 15.42 9.87
C GLY A 84 9.33 16.71 9.56
N THR A 85 9.30 17.16 8.31
CA THR A 85 8.63 18.40 7.90
C THR A 85 7.14 18.21 7.63
N VAL A 86 6.69 16.96 7.36
CA VAL A 86 5.27 16.65 7.21
C VAL A 86 4.67 16.38 8.58
N SER A 87 3.73 17.25 8.96
CA SER A 87 3.00 17.07 10.21
C SER A 87 2.23 15.74 10.20
N LEU A 88 2.07 15.14 11.38
CA LEU A 88 1.22 13.97 11.56
C LEU A 88 1.70 12.66 10.91
N MET A 89 2.96 12.54 10.45
CA MET A 89 3.49 11.26 9.95
C MET A 89 3.46 10.15 11.02
N LYS A 90 3.58 10.52 12.31
CA LYS A 90 3.36 9.57 13.42
C LYS A 90 1.94 9.01 13.44
N LEU A 91 0.93 9.83 13.09
CA LEU A 91 -0.46 9.37 12.96
C LEU A 91 -0.58 8.39 11.79
N ALA A 92 0.06 8.69 10.66
CA ALA A 92 0.06 7.81 9.49
C ALA A 92 0.66 6.44 9.82
N ARG A 93 1.79 6.39 10.53
CA ARG A 93 2.40 5.11 11.00
C ARG A 93 1.42 4.34 11.90
N LYS A 94 0.82 5.00 12.89
CA LYS A 94 -0.18 4.37 13.77
C LYS A 94 -1.40 3.85 13.01
N TYR A 95 -1.86 4.58 11.99
CA TYR A 95 -2.95 4.13 11.12
C TYR A 95 -2.60 2.82 10.40
N VAL A 96 -1.37 2.73 9.86
CA VAL A 96 -0.86 1.51 9.22
C VAL A 96 -0.74 0.36 10.21
N ASP A 97 -0.15 0.60 11.40
CA ASP A 97 0.03 -0.42 12.43
C ASP A 97 -1.32 -0.98 12.94
N SER A 98 -2.36 -0.14 12.93
CA SER A 98 -3.72 -0.51 13.36
C SER A 98 -4.65 -0.84 12.20
N PHE A 99 -4.15 -1.06 10.99
CA PHE A 99 -4.98 -1.19 9.79
C PHE A 99 -6.03 -2.32 9.85
N PRO A 100 -5.78 -3.49 10.45
CA PRO A 100 -6.82 -4.50 10.67
C PRO A 100 -8.04 -3.96 11.42
N GLU A 101 -7.82 -3.10 12.42
CA GLU A 101 -8.88 -2.44 13.18
C GLU A 101 -9.59 -1.38 12.33
N MET A 102 -8.84 -0.65 11.49
CA MET A 102 -9.41 0.35 10.57
C MET A 102 -10.33 -0.30 9.54
N ILE A 103 -9.96 -1.47 9.02
CA ILE A 103 -10.84 -2.27 8.14
C ILE A 103 -12.12 -2.65 8.88
N HIS A 104 -12.00 -3.20 10.09
CA HIS A 104 -13.16 -3.66 10.87
C HIS A 104 -14.14 -2.51 11.20
N LYS A 105 -13.61 -1.31 11.46
CA LYS A 105 -14.39 -0.11 11.77
C LYS A 105 -14.77 0.73 10.56
N SER A 106 -14.38 0.34 9.34
CA SER A 106 -14.54 1.15 8.12
C SER A 106 -13.96 2.56 8.25
N ALA A 107 -12.88 2.71 9.04
CA ALA A 107 -12.34 4.01 9.42
C ALA A 107 -11.30 4.51 8.40
N GLY A 108 -11.65 5.58 7.70
CA GLY A 108 -10.79 6.27 6.74
C GLY A 108 -10.25 7.60 7.25
N LEU A 109 -9.50 8.32 6.39
CA LEU A 109 -8.93 9.63 6.69
C LEU A 109 -9.30 10.64 5.60
N LEU A 110 -9.70 11.86 6.02
CA LEU A 110 -9.82 13.02 5.14
C LEU A 110 -8.66 13.97 5.43
N LEU A 111 -7.60 13.90 4.60
CA LEU A 111 -6.43 14.75 4.71
C LEU A 111 -6.71 16.09 4.01
N TRP A 112 -6.86 17.17 4.78
CA TRP A 112 -7.22 18.47 4.24
C TRP A 112 -6.23 19.56 4.66
N GLY A 113 -6.15 20.64 3.89
CA GLY A 113 -5.28 21.78 4.17
C GLY A 113 -4.66 22.35 2.89
N ASP A 114 -3.79 23.35 3.04
CA ASP A 114 -3.21 24.12 1.94
C ASP A 114 -2.38 23.26 0.96
N VAL A 115 -2.18 23.82 -0.24
CA VAL A 115 -1.37 23.18 -1.29
C VAL A 115 0.09 23.06 -0.81
N GLY A 116 0.66 21.86 -1.01
CA GLY A 116 2.08 21.60 -0.72
C GLY A 116 2.37 21.18 0.72
N THR A 117 1.37 20.97 1.58
CA THR A 117 1.53 20.55 2.98
C THR A 117 1.83 19.05 3.16
N GLY A 118 1.95 18.28 2.07
CA GLY A 118 2.35 16.87 2.11
C GLY A 118 1.20 15.86 2.20
N LYS A 119 -0.05 16.24 1.91
CA LYS A 119 -1.23 15.34 1.93
C LYS A 119 -1.04 14.12 1.05
N THR A 120 -0.75 14.33 -0.23
CA THR A 120 -0.51 13.26 -1.23
C THR A 120 0.68 12.39 -0.83
N TYR A 121 1.75 13.00 -0.29
CA TYR A 121 2.93 12.27 0.20
C TYR A 121 2.57 11.34 1.36
N MET A 122 1.87 11.85 2.37
CA MET A 122 1.41 11.05 3.52
C MET A 122 0.50 9.90 3.08
N ALA A 123 -0.43 10.16 2.15
CA ALA A 123 -1.32 9.13 1.61
C ALA A 123 -0.54 8.03 0.87
N ALA A 124 0.48 8.40 0.08
CA ALA A 124 1.33 7.43 -0.63
C ALA A 124 2.26 6.66 0.31
N CYS A 125 2.77 7.27 1.39
CA CYS A 125 3.51 6.55 2.44
C CYS A 125 2.65 5.48 3.11
N ILE A 126 1.39 5.80 3.44
CA ILE A 126 0.43 4.82 3.97
C ILE A 126 0.21 3.69 2.97
N ALA A 127 0.01 4.02 1.67
CA ALA A 127 -0.20 3.04 0.62
C ALA A 127 0.98 2.07 0.50
N ASN A 128 2.21 2.58 0.41
CA ASN A 128 3.41 1.74 0.30
C ASN A 128 3.59 0.83 1.51
N ALA A 129 3.42 1.36 2.73
CA ALA A 129 3.55 0.57 3.94
C ALA A 129 2.51 -0.55 4.04
N LEU A 130 1.27 -0.31 3.59
CA LEU A 130 0.24 -1.33 3.54
C LEU A 130 0.49 -2.38 2.43
N ILE A 131 1.05 -1.96 1.30
CA ILE A 131 1.46 -2.88 0.23
C ILE A 131 2.57 -3.82 0.72
N GLU A 132 3.51 -3.33 1.54
CA GLU A 132 4.54 -4.14 2.19
C GLU A 132 3.97 -5.13 3.23
N GLN A 133 2.80 -4.84 3.78
CA GLN A 133 2.00 -5.77 4.59
C GLN A 133 1.05 -6.64 3.74
N GLU A 134 1.27 -6.71 2.42
CA GLU A 134 0.50 -7.50 1.43
C GLU A 134 -0.98 -7.07 1.27
N TYR A 135 -1.38 -5.91 1.79
CA TYR A 135 -2.71 -5.37 1.50
C TYR A 135 -2.80 -4.85 0.07
N THR A 136 -3.98 -4.99 -0.53
CA THR A 136 -4.29 -4.38 -1.83
C THR A 136 -4.70 -2.93 -1.63
N VAL A 137 -3.97 -2.02 -2.25
CA VAL A 137 -4.25 -0.58 -2.20
C VAL A 137 -4.43 -0.04 -3.61
N LYS A 138 -5.36 0.88 -3.80
CA LYS A 138 -5.48 1.65 -5.04
C LYS A 138 -5.44 3.14 -4.72
N MET A 139 -4.52 3.85 -5.36
CA MET A 139 -4.43 5.31 -5.31
C MET A 139 -4.74 5.90 -6.69
N THR A 140 -5.66 6.85 -6.73
CA THR A 140 -6.13 7.51 -7.95
C THR A 140 -6.68 8.89 -7.61
N ASN A 141 -7.23 9.60 -8.59
CA ASN A 141 -7.98 10.85 -8.40
C ASN A 141 -9.25 10.84 -9.24
N PHE A 142 -10.19 11.74 -8.94
CA PHE A 142 -11.48 11.76 -9.65
C PHE A 142 -11.34 12.09 -11.13
N ALA A 143 -10.40 12.96 -11.53
CA ALA A 143 -10.18 13.24 -12.95
C ALA A 143 -9.77 11.97 -13.71
N THR A 144 -8.91 11.16 -13.14
CA THR A 144 -8.52 9.85 -13.70
C THR A 144 -9.69 8.89 -13.74
N ILE A 145 -10.46 8.77 -12.63
CA ILE A 145 -11.63 7.88 -12.57
C ILE A 145 -12.66 8.27 -13.67
N ILE A 146 -12.97 9.55 -13.81
CA ILE A 146 -13.94 10.05 -14.80
C ILE A 146 -13.45 9.75 -16.21
N ASN A 147 -12.17 9.97 -16.51
CA ASN A 147 -11.59 9.66 -17.82
C ASN A 147 -11.60 8.15 -18.11
N ASP A 148 -11.24 7.33 -17.12
CA ASP A 148 -11.25 5.87 -17.25
C ASP A 148 -12.69 5.35 -17.44
N LEU A 149 -13.67 5.91 -16.72
CA LEU A 149 -15.11 5.59 -16.90
C LEU A 149 -15.63 5.99 -18.28
N PHE A 150 -15.14 7.10 -18.82
CA PHE A 150 -15.53 7.53 -20.18
C PHE A 150 -14.97 6.59 -21.25
N ALA A 151 -13.75 6.07 -21.04
CA ALA A 151 -13.08 5.15 -21.96
C ALA A 151 -13.47 3.67 -21.78
N SER A 152 -14.14 3.33 -20.68
CA SER A 152 -14.50 1.94 -20.36
C SER A 152 -15.76 1.50 -21.08
N GLU A 153 -15.74 0.30 -21.66
CA GLU A 153 -16.93 -0.38 -22.21
C GLU A 153 -17.89 -0.82 -21.10
N ASP A 154 -17.35 -1.29 -19.96
CA ASP A 154 -18.14 -1.65 -18.77
C ASP A 154 -17.75 -0.78 -17.56
N LYS A 155 -18.55 0.27 -17.35
CA LYS A 155 -18.38 1.20 -16.22
C LYS A 155 -18.57 0.55 -14.87
N ASN A 156 -19.47 -0.46 -14.80
CA ASN A 156 -19.76 -1.16 -13.55
C ASN A 156 -18.56 -2.02 -13.14
N GLU A 157 -17.99 -2.78 -14.08
CA GLU A 157 -16.80 -3.59 -13.82
C GLU A 157 -15.62 -2.73 -13.36
N TYR A 158 -15.39 -1.58 -14.00
CA TYR A 158 -14.35 -0.64 -13.60
C TYR A 158 -14.53 -0.18 -12.15
N ILE A 159 -15.75 0.24 -11.76
CA ILE A 159 -16.03 0.68 -10.38
C ILE A 159 -15.88 -0.49 -9.42
N GLU A 160 -16.40 -1.68 -9.73
CA GLU A 160 -16.23 -2.87 -8.90
C GLU A 160 -14.75 -3.22 -8.68
N CYS A 161 -13.91 -3.07 -9.71
CA CYS A 161 -12.46 -3.24 -9.58
C CYS A 161 -11.87 -2.29 -8.54
N LEU A 162 -12.27 -1.00 -8.53
CA LEU A 162 -11.87 -0.04 -7.51
C LEU A 162 -12.33 -0.46 -6.10
N MET A 163 -13.51 -1.09 -5.98
CA MET A 163 -14.08 -1.50 -4.68
C MET A 163 -13.40 -2.73 -4.08
N ARG A 164 -12.72 -3.55 -4.88
CA ARG A 164 -12.06 -4.79 -4.41
C ARG A 164 -10.89 -4.53 -3.46
N CYS A 165 -10.16 -3.43 -3.63
CA CYS A 165 -8.99 -3.13 -2.81
C CYS A 165 -9.33 -2.97 -1.32
N SER A 166 -8.38 -3.33 -0.45
CA SER A 166 -8.49 -3.17 1.00
C SER A 166 -8.57 -1.70 1.39
N LEU A 167 -7.76 -0.84 0.76
CA LEU A 167 -7.79 0.61 0.92
C LEU A 167 -7.91 1.29 -0.44
N LEU A 168 -8.88 2.20 -0.57
CA LEU A 168 -8.97 3.13 -1.70
C LEU A 168 -8.46 4.50 -1.24
N ILE A 169 -7.58 5.11 -2.03
CA ILE A 169 -7.08 6.47 -1.82
C ILE A 169 -7.49 7.31 -3.02
N ILE A 170 -8.21 8.40 -2.77
CA ILE A 170 -8.62 9.36 -3.80
C ILE A 170 -7.97 10.71 -3.51
N ASP A 171 -7.04 11.09 -4.37
CA ASP A 171 -6.28 12.33 -4.24
C ASP A 171 -7.02 13.51 -4.86
N ASP A 172 -6.87 14.69 -4.25
CA ASP A 172 -7.36 15.99 -4.73
C ASP A 172 -8.89 16.05 -4.99
N LEU A 173 -9.73 15.64 -4.02
CA LEU A 173 -11.18 15.90 -4.06
C LEU A 173 -11.44 17.41 -4.19
N GLY A 174 -12.29 17.79 -5.16
CA GLY A 174 -12.67 19.17 -5.45
C GLY A 174 -11.81 19.82 -6.54
N ALA A 175 -10.84 19.10 -7.11
CA ALA A 175 -10.07 19.54 -8.28
C ALA A 175 -10.72 19.12 -9.62
N GLU A 176 -11.71 18.24 -9.58
CA GLU A 176 -12.46 17.78 -10.74
C GLU A 176 -13.34 18.89 -11.33
N ARG A 177 -13.68 18.75 -12.63
CA ARG A 177 -14.61 19.69 -13.29
C ARG A 177 -16.00 19.60 -12.64
N SER A 178 -16.60 20.76 -12.37
CA SER A 178 -17.96 20.86 -11.79
C SER A 178 -19.07 20.64 -12.84
N THR A 179 -18.98 19.60 -13.66
CA THR A 179 -20.04 19.17 -14.57
C THR A 179 -20.98 18.21 -13.85
N GLU A 180 -22.26 18.17 -14.23
CA GLU A 180 -23.24 17.22 -13.66
C GLU A 180 -22.74 15.79 -13.77
N TYR A 181 -22.19 15.41 -14.92
CA TYR A 181 -21.58 14.08 -15.14
C TYR A 181 -20.45 13.76 -14.17
N ALA A 182 -19.58 14.74 -13.90
CA ALA A 182 -18.47 14.54 -12.95
C ALA A 182 -19.00 14.36 -11.53
N VAL A 183 -19.92 15.20 -11.08
CA VAL A 183 -20.53 15.14 -9.73
C VAL A 183 -21.27 13.81 -9.54
N GLU A 184 -22.04 13.36 -10.53
CA GLU A 184 -22.73 12.06 -10.49
C GLU A 184 -21.73 10.90 -10.33
N ASN A 185 -20.66 10.86 -11.11
CA ASN A 185 -19.67 9.80 -11.03
C ASN A 185 -18.88 9.82 -9.72
N VAL A 186 -18.53 11.02 -9.21
CA VAL A 186 -17.92 11.18 -7.87
C VAL A 186 -18.85 10.60 -6.82
N PHE A 187 -20.14 10.95 -6.85
CA PHE A 187 -21.13 10.40 -5.92
C PHE A 187 -21.21 8.87 -6.02
N ASN A 188 -21.30 8.33 -7.24
CA ASN A 188 -21.39 6.89 -7.46
C ASN A 188 -20.19 6.12 -6.87
N VAL A 189 -18.96 6.62 -7.06
CA VAL A 189 -17.75 5.99 -6.51
C VAL A 189 -17.75 6.04 -4.98
N ILE A 190 -18.06 7.21 -4.39
CA ILE A 190 -18.11 7.38 -2.94
C ILE A 190 -19.20 6.53 -2.32
N ASP A 191 -20.41 6.53 -2.88
CA ASP A 191 -21.54 5.74 -2.39
C ASP A 191 -21.26 4.23 -2.45
N ARG A 192 -20.67 3.74 -3.56
CA ARG A 192 -20.28 2.34 -3.65
C ARG A 192 -19.20 1.99 -2.61
N ARG A 193 -18.19 2.84 -2.42
CA ARG A 193 -17.17 2.61 -1.39
C ARG A 193 -17.78 2.57 0.00
N TYR A 194 -18.68 3.49 0.31
CA TYR A 194 -19.45 3.53 1.56
C TYR A 194 -20.15 2.19 1.81
N ARG A 195 -20.86 1.67 0.80
CA ARG A 195 -21.60 0.39 0.92
C ARG A 195 -20.71 -0.83 1.11
N THR A 196 -19.44 -0.77 0.71
CA THR A 196 -18.50 -1.89 0.93
C THR A 196 -18.05 -2.00 2.38
N GLY A 197 -18.22 -0.96 3.19
CA GLY A 197 -17.67 -0.90 4.54
C GLY A 197 -16.14 -0.94 4.61
N LYS A 198 -15.43 -0.63 3.51
CA LYS A 198 -13.97 -0.65 3.49
C LYS A 198 -13.41 0.77 3.64
N PRO A 199 -12.23 0.93 4.30
CA PRO A 199 -11.62 2.23 4.51
C PRO A 199 -11.36 3.02 3.22
N LEU A 200 -11.49 4.35 3.32
CA LEU A 200 -11.23 5.31 2.27
C LEU A 200 -10.30 6.41 2.80
N ILE A 201 -9.26 6.77 2.05
CA ILE A 201 -8.48 7.98 2.33
C ILE A 201 -8.76 8.97 1.21
N ILE A 202 -9.06 10.20 1.58
CA ILE A 202 -9.25 11.32 0.64
C ILE A 202 -8.28 12.42 0.98
N THR A 203 -7.67 13.03 -0.03
CA THR A 203 -6.97 14.31 0.15
C THR A 203 -7.77 15.43 -0.51
N THR A 204 -7.72 16.62 0.06
CA THR A 204 -8.39 17.79 -0.50
C THR A 204 -7.72 19.09 -0.08
N ASN A 205 -7.81 20.09 -0.95
CA ASN A 205 -7.44 21.47 -0.63
C ASN A 205 -8.66 22.28 -0.14
N LEU A 206 -9.86 21.72 -0.16
CA LEU A 206 -11.06 22.36 0.35
C LEU A 206 -10.98 22.47 1.87
N HIS A 207 -11.39 23.61 2.41
CA HIS A 207 -11.55 23.77 3.83
C HIS A 207 -12.77 22.99 4.34
N ILE A 208 -12.67 22.43 5.53
CA ILE A 208 -13.77 21.62 6.11
C ILE A 208 -15.06 22.43 6.22
N ASP A 209 -14.96 23.70 6.61
CA ASP A 209 -16.14 24.58 6.70
C ASP A 209 -16.79 24.83 5.34
N THR A 210 -16.00 24.92 4.26
CA THR A 210 -16.53 25.02 2.89
C THR A 210 -17.32 23.77 2.53
N MET A 211 -16.80 22.57 2.86
CA MET A 211 -17.50 21.31 2.60
C MET A 211 -18.78 21.17 3.44
N ARG A 212 -18.75 21.60 4.72
CA ARG A 212 -19.93 21.55 5.61
C ARG A 212 -21.02 22.52 5.23
N ASN A 213 -20.65 23.69 4.70
CA ASN A 213 -21.57 24.75 4.31
C ASN A 213 -21.95 24.70 2.79
N GLU A 214 -21.66 23.59 2.13
CA GLU A 214 -22.01 23.39 0.72
C GLU A 214 -23.53 23.51 0.52
N THR A 215 -23.94 24.28 -0.50
CA THR A 215 -25.33 24.56 -0.83
C THR A 215 -25.90 23.66 -1.91
N SER A 216 -25.04 23.13 -2.79
CA SER A 216 -25.43 22.15 -3.79
C SER A 216 -25.81 20.84 -3.12
N ILE A 217 -27.03 20.36 -3.34
CA ILE A 217 -27.54 19.12 -2.75
C ILE A 217 -26.65 17.93 -3.14
N ASP A 218 -26.22 17.86 -4.37
CA ASP A 218 -25.43 16.72 -4.87
C ASP A 218 -24.05 16.68 -4.23
N LYS A 219 -23.35 17.82 -4.17
CA LYS A 219 -22.06 17.92 -3.47
C LYS A 219 -22.19 17.68 -1.98
N LYS A 220 -23.25 18.19 -1.36
CA LYS A 220 -23.53 17.95 0.06
C LYS A 220 -23.64 16.46 0.37
N ARG A 221 -24.34 15.69 -0.45
CA ARG A 221 -24.47 14.22 -0.29
C ARG A 221 -23.12 13.51 -0.41
N ILE A 222 -22.22 13.99 -1.27
CA ILE A 222 -20.85 13.47 -1.38
C ILE A 222 -20.09 13.73 -0.07
N TYR A 223 -20.11 14.98 0.40
CA TYR A 223 -19.36 15.37 1.60
C TYR A 223 -19.89 14.72 2.87
N ASP A 224 -21.19 14.57 3.02
CA ASP A 224 -21.80 13.87 4.14
C ASP A 224 -21.30 12.43 4.24
N ARG A 225 -21.21 11.69 3.12
CA ARG A 225 -20.65 10.33 3.10
C ARG A 225 -19.15 10.32 3.38
N VAL A 226 -18.41 11.29 2.86
CA VAL A 226 -16.98 11.43 3.16
C VAL A 226 -16.74 11.65 4.65
N PHE A 227 -17.52 12.52 5.29
CA PHE A 227 -17.40 12.77 6.73
C PHE A 227 -17.82 11.58 7.60
N GLU A 228 -18.74 10.75 7.11
CA GLU A 228 -19.15 9.52 7.80
C GLU A 228 -18.03 8.45 7.75
N MET A 229 -17.35 8.31 6.60
CA MET A 229 -16.30 7.30 6.41
C MET A 229 -14.92 7.76 6.89
N CYS A 230 -14.63 9.05 6.87
CA CYS A 230 -13.28 9.58 6.98
C CYS A 230 -13.15 10.58 8.12
N ALA A 231 -12.26 10.30 9.07
CA ALA A 231 -11.90 11.27 10.11
C ALA A 231 -11.09 12.44 9.50
N PRO A 232 -11.50 13.71 9.70
CA PRO A 232 -10.80 14.85 9.15
C PRO A 232 -9.49 15.10 9.90
N VAL A 233 -8.40 15.20 9.13
CA VAL A 233 -7.03 15.43 9.61
C VAL A 233 -6.48 16.67 8.91
N GLN A 234 -6.24 17.73 9.67
CA GLN A 234 -5.70 18.98 9.12
C GLN A 234 -4.18 18.87 8.92
N MET A 235 -3.75 19.01 7.69
CA MET A 235 -2.33 19.06 7.32
C MET A 235 -1.86 20.53 7.30
N LYS A 236 -1.03 20.90 8.28
CA LYS A 236 -0.42 22.23 8.39
C LYS A 236 1.06 22.15 8.06
N GLY A 237 1.61 23.18 7.42
CA GLY A 237 3.04 23.27 7.13
C GLY A 237 3.36 24.24 6.00
N VAL A 238 4.65 24.48 5.81
CA VAL A 238 5.15 25.28 4.69
C VAL A 238 5.11 24.44 3.41
N SER A 239 4.69 25.04 2.30
CA SER A 239 4.64 24.34 1.01
C SER A 239 6.05 23.85 0.58
N LYS A 240 6.26 22.54 0.58
CA LYS A 240 7.49 21.89 0.07
C LYS A 240 7.74 22.23 -1.41
N ARG A 241 6.68 22.44 -2.19
CA ARG A 241 6.78 22.84 -3.61
C ARG A 241 7.39 24.24 -3.74
N LYS A 242 7.02 25.17 -2.86
CA LYS A 242 7.60 26.52 -2.80
C LYS A 242 9.09 26.47 -2.45
N ALA A 243 9.45 25.76 -1.39
CA ALA A 243 10.84 25.58 -0.97
C ALA A 243 11.71 24.96 -2.09
N SER A 244 11.20 23.95 -2.80
CA SER A 244 11.88 23.35 -3.94
C SER A 244 12.03 24.32 -5.12
N ALA A 245 11.02 25.14 -5.41
CA ALA A 245 11.10 26.16 -6.46
C ALA A 245 12.14 27.22 -6.13
N ASP A 246 12.14 27.72 -4.88
CA ASP A 246 13.11 28.72 -4.41
C ASP A 246 14.55 28.19 -4.46
N SER A 247 14.77 26.91 -4.12
CA SER A 247 16.08 26.26 -4.24
C SER A 247 16.55 26.17 -5.69
N LYS A 248 15.67 25.87 -6.65
CA LYS A 248 15.99 25.84 -8.08
C LYS A 248 16.33 27.24 -8.62
N ILE A 249 15.58 28.27 -8.20
CA ILE A 249 15.85 29.66 -8.55
C ILE A 249 17.22 30.08 -8.03
N LYS A 250 17.55 29.71 -6.77
CA LYS A 250 18.86 30.00 -6.18
C LYS A 250 19.99 29.33 -6.97
N LEU A 251 19.84 28.04 -7.33
CA LEU A 251 20.80 27.31 -8.13
C LEU A 251 21.04 27.99 -9.50
N LEU A 252 19.99 28.42 -10.18
CA LEU A 252 20.10 29.11 -11.47
C LEU A 252 20.83 30.47 -11.34
N ARG A 253 20.56 31.21 -10.26
CA ARG A 253 21.29 32.47 -9.99
C ARG A 253 22.78 32.21 -9.73
N GLU A 254 23.12 31.17 -8.99
CA GLU A 254 24.51 30.78 -8.72
C GLU A 254 25.25 30.33 -9.99
N LEU A 255 24.58 29.68 -10.93
CA LEU A 255 25.13 29.30 -12.24
C LEU A 255 25.41 30.55 -13.10
N ASN A 256 24.48 31.49 -13.14
CA ASN A 256 24.63 32.73 -13.92
C ASN A 256 25.76 33.63 -13.39
N ASN A 257 26.03 33.63 -12.09
CA ASN A 257 27.10 34.41 -11.45
C ASN A 257 28.47 33.72 -11.52
N ARG A 258 28.62 32.51 -12.12
CA ARG A 258 29.90 31.82 -12.31
C ARG A 258 30.53 32.08 -13.69
N GLU A 259 29.86 32.83 -14.55
CA GLU A 259 30.35 33.20 -15.89
C GLU A 259 31.05 34.57 -15.92
N ASP A 260 31.14 35.28 -14.78
CA ASP A 260 31.94 36.50 -14.57
C ASP A 260 33.18 36.18 -13.68
#